data_b06337bccf3683aea4e62b40764b028f
#
_entry.id   b06337bccf3683aea4e62b40764b028f
#
_cell.length_a   1.000
_cell.length_b   1.000
_cell.length_c   1.000
_cell.angle_alpha   90.00
_cell.angle_beta   90.00
_cell.angle_gamma   90.00
#
_symmetry.space_group_name_H-M   'P 1'
#
loop_
_entity.id
_entity.type
_entity.pdbx_description
1 polymer ?
#
loop_
_entity_poly.entity_id
_entity_poly.type
_entity_poly.pdbx_seq_one_letter_code
_entity_poly.pdbx_strand_id
1 'polypeptide(L)'
;MLFAVRMDVDIPRDLDPEVRTDLVAREKAYCRDLQKAGTWVHIWRCVGQYANVSVFDVEDNEELHRVLWNLPLFPYLTIEVTPLAQHPSDLAADDAGA
;
A
#
# COMPACT_ATOMS: atom_id res chain seq x y z
N MET A 1 -1.02 -6.73 12.48
CA MET A 1 0.35 -6.92 11.94
C MET A 1 0.66 -5.83 10.95
N LEU A 2 1.84 -5.24 11.07
CA LEU A 2 2.28 -4.17 10.20
C LEU A 2 3.18 -4.69 9.08
N PHE A 3 2.96 -4.14 7.89
CA PHE A 3 3.78 -4.43 6.71
C PHE A 3 4.13 -3.13 6.01
N ALA A 4 5.40 -2.99 5.62
CA ALA A 4 5.81 -1.97 4.68
C ALA A 4 5.69 -2.54 3.27
N VAL A 5 5.07 -1.80 2.37
CA VAL A 5 4.84 -2.25 1.00
C VAL A 5 5.31 -1.15 0.04
N ARG A 6 6.29 -1.49 -0.79
CA ARG A 6 6.69 -0.62 -1.89
C ARG A 6 5.93 -1.03 -3.15
N MET A 7 5.35 -0.06 -3.82
CA MET A 7 4.63 -0.27 -5.07
C MET A 7 5.20 0.64 -6.15
N ASP A 8 5.71 0.04 -7.21
CA ASP A 8 6.13 0.74 -8.42
C ASP A 8 5.07 0.55 -9.50
N VAL A 9 4.63 1.65 -10.10
CA VAL A 9 3.55 1.67 -11.09
C VAL A 9 4.13 1.76 -12.48
N ASP A 10 3.75 0.82 -13.35
CA ASP A 10 4.15 0.82 -14.76
C ASP A 10 2.93 0.52 -15.63
N ILE A 11 2.19 1.57 -15.95
CA ILE A 11 1.01 1.48 -16.81
C ILE A 11 1.47 1.58 -18.27
N PRO A 12 1.11 0.60 -19.13
CA PRO A 12 1.49 0.66 -20.55
C PRO A 12 1.03 1.95 -21.22
N ARG A 13 1.91 2.53 -22.04
CA ARG A 13 1.61 3.80 -22.74
C ARG A 13 0.49 3.64 -23.79
N ASP A 14 0.32 2.43 -24.30
CA ASP A 14 -0.70 2.11 -25.30
C ASP A 14 -2.03 1.66 -24.69
N LEU A 15 -2.15 1.66 -23.36
CA LEU A 15 -3.43 1.43 -22.71
C LEU A 15 -4.41 2.54 -23.10
N ASP A 16 -5.63 2.15 -23.45
CA ASP A 16 -6.70 3.11 -23.78
C ASP A 16 -6.80 4.19 -22.69
N PRO A 17 -6.75 5.49 -23.07
CA PRO A 17 -6.78 6.58 -22.09
C PRO A 17 -8.01 6.58 -21.18
N GLU A 18 -9.17 6.15 -21.67
CA GLU A 18 -10.38 6.06 -20.85
C GLU A 18 -10.27 4.94 -19.82
N VAL A 19 -9.70 3.80 -20.22
CA VAL A 19 -9.45 2.67 -19.31
C VAL A 19 -8.45 3.09 -18.23
N ARG A 20 -7.38 3.77 -18.63
CA ARG A 20 -6.37 4.27 -17.69
C ARG A 20 -6.99 5.23 -16.67
N THR A 21 -7.76 6.19 -17.13
CA THR A 21 -8.44 7.17 -16.26
C THR A 21 -9.35 6.48 -15.25
N ASP A 22 -10.14 5.50 -15.71
CA ASP A 22 -11.03 4.73 -14.85
C ASP A 22 -10.25 3.93 -13.81
N LEU A 23 -9.19 3.23 -14.20
CA LEU A 23 -8.35 2.46 -13.28
C LEU A 23 -7.73 3.34 -12.21
N VAL A 24 -7.18 4.48 -12.59
CA VAL A 24 -6.55 5.43 -11.64
C VAL A 24 -7.59 5.97 -10.65
N ALA A 25 -8.78 6.30 -11.14
CA ALA A 25 -9.86 6.77 -10.28
C ALA A 25 -10.32 5.70 -9.29
N ARG A 26 -10.47 4.45 -9.74
CA ARG A 26 -10.85 3.34 -8.86
C ARG A 26 -9.76 3.00 -7.85
N GLU A 27 -8.49 3.07 -8.27
CA GLU A 27 -7.34 2.88 -7.37
C GLU A 27 -7.37 3.91 -6.24
N LYS A 28 -7.59 5.18 -6.58
CA LYS A 28 -7.67 6.25 -5.58
C LYS A 28 -8.83 6.02 -4.61
N ALA A 29 -9.99 5.65 -5.10
CA ALA A 29 -11.16 5.38 -4.25
C ALA A 29 -10.90 4.20 -3.30
N TYR A 30 -10.35 3.11 -3.81
CA TYR A 30 -9.98 1.92 -3.03
C TYR A 30 -8.97 2.26 -1.94
N CYS A 31 -7.92 2.99 -2.29
CA CYS A 31 -6.91 3.44 -1.35
C CYS A 31 -7.51 4.29 -0.22
N ARG A 32 -8.38 5.22 -0.57
CA ARG A 32 -9.01 6.10 0.42
C ARG A 32 -9.96 5.34 1.34
N ASP A 33 -10.71 4.38 0.82
CA ASP A 33 -11.59 3.53 1.62
C ASP A 33 -10.80 2.70 2.64
N LEU A 34 -9.67 2.14 2.23
CA LEU A 34 -8.79 1.38 3.12
C LEU A 34 -8.13 2.27 4.18
N GLN A 35 -7.81 3.53 3.84
CA GLN A 35 -7.31 4.50 4.81
C GLN A 35 -8.37 4.81 5.87
N LYS A 36 -9.60 5.04 5.45
CA LYS A 36 -10.72 5.29 6.38
C LYS A 36 -10.98 4.10 7.30
N ALA A 37 -10.79 2.90 6.79
CA ALA A 37 -10.95 1.66 7.57
C ALA A 37 -9.78 1.39 8.52
N GLY A 38 -8.68 2.13 8.42
CA GLY A 38 -7.48 1.90 9.22
C GLY A 38 -6.58 0.79 8.71
N THR A 39 -6.90 0.20 7.57
CA THR A 39 -6.11 -0.88 6.96
C THR A 39 -4.86 -0.34 6.26
N TRP A 40 -5.00 0.76 5.55
CA TRP A 40 -3.89 1.45 4.88
C TRP A 40 -3.47 2.64 5.75
N VAL A 41 -2.46 2.42 6.59
CA VAL A 41 -2.11 3.36 7.66
C VAL A 41 -1.35 4.58 7.13
N HIS A 42 -0.38 4.35 6.26
CA HIS A 42 0.44 5.42 5.67
C HIS A 42 0.67 5.17 4.19
N ILE A 43 0.77 6.25 3.43
CA ILE A 43 1.19 6.22 2.04
C ILE A 43 2.09 7.43 1.75
N TRP A 44 3.27 7.17 1.18
CA TRP A 44 4.26 8.18 0.86
C TRP A 44 4.66 8.06 -0.60
N ARG A 45 4.68 9.18 -1.32
CA ARG A 45 5.20 9.23 -2.68
C ARG A 45 6.72 9.12 -2.64
N CYS A 46 7.30 8.23 -3.44
CA CYS A 46 8.75 8.21 -3.66
C CYS A 46 9.12 9.39 -4.55
N VAL A 47 10.04 10.24 -4.09
CA VAL A 47 10.41 11.48 -4.80
C VAL A 47 10.91 11.17 -6.21
N GLY A 48 10.32 11.81 -7.21
CA GLY A 48 10.73 11.68 -8.60
C GLY A 48 10.34 10.36 -9.27
N GLN A 49 9.51 9.53 -8.63
CA GLN A 49 9.13 8.21 -9.14
C GLN A 49 7.62 8.02 -9.13
N TYR A 50 7.11 7.23 -10.08
CA TYR A 50 5.72 6.77 -10.00
C TYR A 50 5.66 5.53 -9.11
N ALA A 51 5.90 5.75 -7.84
CA ALA A 51 6.00 4.70 -6.83
C ALA A 51 5.60 5.26 -5.47
N ASN A 52 5.23 4.37 -4.58
CA ASN A 52 4.93 4.73 -3.19
C ASN A 52 5.53 3.72 -2.23
N VAL A 53 5.73 4.16 -0.99
CA VAL A 53 5.97 3.29 0.16
C VAL A 53 4.78 3.45 1.07
N SER A 54 4.16 2.33 1.40
CA SER A 54 2.94 2.29 2.20
C SER A 54 3.14 1.42 3.42
N VAL A 55 2.31 1.67 4.45
CA VAL A 55 2.23 0.80 5.63
C VAL A 55 0.79 0.33 5.76
N PHE A 56 0.63 -0.98 5.89
CA PHE A 56 -0.66 -1.64 6.11
C PHE A 56 -0.70 -2.25 7.50
N ASP A 57 -1.85 -2.13 8.14
CA ASP A 57 -2.16 -2.82 9.39
C ASP A 57 -3.28 -3.82 9.10
N VAL A 58 -2.91 -5.09 9.09
CA VAL A 58 -3.81 -6.19 8.76
C VAL A 58 -3.67 -7.30 9.79
N GLU A 59 -4.63 -8.22 9.78
CA GLU A 59 -4.69 -9.30 10.75
C GLU A 59 -3.61 -10.36 10.48
N ASP A 60 -3.37 -10.68 9.21
CA ASP A 60 -2.45 -11.74 8.79
C ASP A 60 -1.98 -11.55 7.35
N ASN A 61 -1.13 -12.47 6.90
CA ASN A 61 -0.60 -12.45 5.53
C ASN A 61 -1.70 -12.60 4.48
N GLU A 62 -2.70 -13.41 4.76
CA GLU A 62 -3.80 -13.67 3.83
C GLU A 62 -4.63 -12.42 3.60
N GLU A 63 -4.89 -11.65 4.65
CA GLU A 63 -5.58 -10.37 4.51
C GLU A 63 -4.78 -9.37 3.66
N LEU A 64 -3.49 -9.25 3.92
CA LEU A 64 -2.63 -8.38 3.10
C LEU A 64 -2.65 -8.80 1.65
N HIS A 65 -2.55 -10.10 1.38
CA HIS A 65 -2.60 -10.62 0.02
C HIS A 65 -3.90 -10.23 -0.68
N ARG A 66 -5.05 -10.40 -0.01
CA ARG A 66 -6.35 -10.02 -0.57
C ARG A 66 -6.42 -8.54 -0.88
N VAL A 67 -5.93 -7.71 0.06
CA VAL A 67 -5.93 -6.25 -0.12
C VAL A 67 -5.11 -5.85 -1.34
N LEU A 68 -3.90 -6.37 -1.48
CA LEU A 68 -3.01 -6.04 -2.59
C LEU A 68 -3.52 -6.61 -3.92
N TRP A 69 -4.00 -7.86 -3.91
CA TRP A 69 -4.51 -8.52 -5.10
C TRP A 69 -5.71 -7.79 -5.71
N ASN A 70 -6.51 -7.15 -4.88
CA ASN A 70 -7.72 -6.43 -5.31
C ASN A 70 -7.48 -4.97 -5.68
N LEU A 71 -6.22 -4.49 -5.65
CA LEU A 71 -5.89 -3.16 -6.15
C LEU A 71 -6.24 -3.08 -7.64
N PRO A 72 -7.02 -2.08 -8.08
CA PRO A 72 -7.35 -1.93 -9.50
C PRO A 72 -6.13 -1.87 -10.42
N LEU A 73 -5.03 -1.29 -9.95
CA LEU A 73 -3.78 -1.22 -10.72
C LEU A 73 -2.87 -2.44 -10.53
N PHE A 74 -3.31 -3.45 -9.79
CA PHE A 74 -2.46 -4.60 -9.46
C PHE A 74 -1.68 -5.18 -10.65
N PRO A 75 -2.29 -5.37 -11.86
CA PRO A 75 -1.56 -5.92 -13.00
C PRO A 75 -0.37 -5.07 -13.47
N TYR A 76 -0.34 -3.81 -13.07
CA TYR A 76 0.68 -2.84 -13.48
C TYR A 76 1.60 -2.44 -12.33
N LEU A 77 1.55 -3.17 -11.21
CA LEU A 77 2.36 -2.89 -10.04
C LEU A 77 3.48 -3.92 -9.90
N THR A 78 4.66 -3.44 -9.53
CA THR A 78 5.70 -4.26 -8.94
C THR A 78 5.67 -4.01 -7.44
N ILE A 79 5.42 -5.06 -6.66
CA ILE A 79 5.17 -4.97 -5.22
C ILE A 79 6.28 -5.66 -4.46
N GLU A 80 6.80 -4.99 -3.44
CA GLU A 80 7.76 -5.53 -2.49
C GLU A 80 7.20 -5.38 -1.08
N VAL A 81 7.09 -6.49 -0.35
CA VAL A 81 6.49 -6.54 0.99
C VAL A 81 7.56 -6.83 2.03
N THR A 82 7.57 -6.04 3.10
CA THR A 82 8.45 -6.26 4.25
C THR A 82 7.60 -6.32 5.52
N PRO A 83 7.54 -7.48 6.19
CA PRO A 83 6.90 -7.56 7.50
C PRO A 83 7.65 -6.71 8.52
N LEU A 84 6.92 -6.03 9.39
CA LEU A 84 7.50 -5.14 10.39
C LEU A 84 7.24 -5.67 11.79
N ALA A 85 8.23 -5.49 12.67
CA ALA A 85 8.10 -5.75 14.10
C ALA A 85 8.46 -4.48 14.86
N GLN A 86 7.99 -4.37 16.11
CA GLN A 86 8.36 -3.28 17.00
C GLN A 86 9.86 -3.32 17.24
N HIS A 87 10.55 -2.22 16.93
CA HIS A 87 11.98 -2.10 17.24
C HIS A 87 12.14 -1.77 18.73
N PRO A 88 13.00 -2.46 19.46
CA PRO A 88 13.16 -2.21 20.90
C PRO A 88 13.70 -0.82 21.25
N SER A 89 14.34 -0.14 20.30
CA SER A 89 14.83 1.24 20.49
C SER A 89 13.82 2.32 20.10
N ASP A 90 12.63 1.93 19.63
CA ASP A 90 11.56 2.89 19.39
C ASP A 90 11.03 3.39 20.73
N LEU A 91 10.88 4.72 20.88
CA LEU A 91 10.32 5.30 22.10
C LEU A 91 8.93 4.78 22.42
N ALA A 92 8.15 4.43 21.41
CA ALA A 92 6.82 3.85 21.60
C ALA A 92 6.88 2.48 22.28
N ALA A 93 7.99 1.74 22.21
CA ALA A 93 8.17 0.47 22.89
C ALA A 93 8.25 0.64 24.42
N ASP A 94 8.72 1.81 24.91
CA ASP A 94 8.78 2.11 26.34
C ASP A 94 7.38 2.25 26.93
N ASP A 95 6.46 2.88 26.18
CA ASP A 95 5.06 3.00 26.58
C ASP A 95 4.36 1.65 26.61
N ALA A 96 4.70 0.77 25.67
CA ALA A 96 4.12 -0.58 25.61
C ALA A 96 4.59 -1.49 26.75
N GLY A 97 5.77 -1.19 27.33
CA GLY A 97 6.34 -1.93 28.45
C GLY A 97 5.87 -1.46 29.82
N ALA A 98 5.16 -0.36 29.85
CA ALA A 98 4.60 0.19 31.09
C ALA A 98 3.25 -0.50 31.42
#